data_687e8d45c021dce475853ddc1641cc3b
#
_entry.id   687e8d45c021dce475853ddc1641cc3b
#
_cell.length_a   1.000
_cell.length_b   1.000
_cell.length_c   1.000
_cell.angle_alpha   90.00
_cell.angle_beta   90.00
_cell.angle_gamma   90.00
#
_symmetry.space_group_name_H-M   'P 1'
#
loop_
_entity.id
_entity.type
_entity.pdbx_description
1 polymer ?
#
loop_
_entity_poly.entity_id
_entity_poly.type
_entity_poly.pdbx_seq_one_letter_code
_entity_poly.pdbx_strand_id
1 'polypeptide(L)'
;IGVRLVGSEMCIRDRAMTLCIYVTHLIYHFVLVPDAKRRGKKFADFGGSFGNLCVHYGTPWLVVGQWLLWGNKAGLTAASAARWLVLPLVYFVYAMLRARTGRPIGHTKLLYPYTFMDPEKLGVKKFCLSVAAVLAGFFLLGCLFVALGRWMG
;
A
#
# COMPACT_ATOMS: atom_id res chain seq x y z
N ILE A 1 0.58 32.42 9.77
CA ILE A 1 0.60 31.14 10.55
C ILE A 1 -0.26 30.09 9.85
N GLY A 2 -1.47 30.43 9.39
CA GLY A 2 -2.38 29.47 8.73
C GLY A 2 -1.82 28.86 7.45
N VAL A 3 -1.18 29.65 6.58
CA VAL A 3 -0.60 29.18 5.31
C VAL A 3 0.53 28.17 5.53
N ARG A 4 1.33 28.35 6.58
CA ARG A 4 2.44 27.46 6.89
C ARG A 4 1.97 26.11 7.47
N LEU A 5 0.88 26.09 8.25
CA LEU A 5 0.24 24.89 8.76
C LEU A 5 -0.43 24.10 7.62
N VAL A 6 -1.18 24.77 6.74
CA VAL A 6 -1.82 24.13 5.59
C VAL A 6 -0.79 23.50 4.65
N GLY A 7 0.33 24.19 4.37
CA GLY A 7 1.40 23.65 3.53
C GLY A 7 2.08 22.41 4.14
N SER A 8 2.29 22.37 5.46
CA SER A 8 2.89 21.21 6.15
C SER A 8 1.96 19.99 6.18
N GLU A 9 0.67 20.22 6.42
CA GLU A 9 -0.37 19.17 6.44
C GLU A 9 -0.54 18.52 5.05
N MET A 10 -0.58 19.33 3.99
CA MET A 10 -0.65 18.81 2.62
C MET A 10 0.59 17.97 2.28
N CYS A 11 1.79 18.44 2.62
CA CYS A 11 3.03 17.68 2.41
C CYS A 11 3.05 16.33 3.13
N ILE A 12 2.53 16.25 4.35
CA ILE A 12 2.47 14.99 5.12
C ILE A 12 1.52 14.01 4.43
N ARG A 13 0.36 14.49 3.98
CA ARG A 13 -0.66 13.70 3.30
C ARG A 13 -0.17 13.17 1.96
N ASP A 14 0.43 14.02 1.14
CA ASP A 14 0.96 13.64 -0.16
C ASP A 14 2.02 12.54 -0.07
N ARG A 15 2.91 12.64 0.93
CA ARG A 15 3.94 11.61 1.17
C ARG A 15 3.34 10.28 1.63
N ALA A 16 2.32 10.33 2.49
CA ALA A 16 1.61 9.13 2.94
C ALA A 16 0.90 8.44 1.76
N MET A 17 0.27 9.21 0.86
CA MET A 17 -0.37 8.70 -0.34
C MET A 17 0.64 8.12 -1.33
N THR A 18 1.78 8.77 -1.54
CA THR A 18 2.89 8.24 -2.37
C THR A 18 3.35 6.88 -1.86
N LEU A 19 3.54 6.74 -0.54
CA LEU A 19 3.90 5.47 0.08
C LEU A 19 2.81 4.41 -0.14
N CYS A 20 1.55 4.74 0.11
CA CYS A 20 0.43 3.80 -0.05
C CYS A 20 0.29 3.32 -1.49
N ILE A 21 0.40 4.21 -2.48
CA ILE A 21 0.35 3.84 -3.90
C ILE A 21 1.51 2.91 -4.26
N TYR A 22 2.72 3.19 -3.78
CA TYR A 22 3.87 2.34 -4.06
C TYR A 22 3.77 0.97 -3.39
N VAL A 23 3.25 0.90 -2.16
CA VAL A 23 2.98 -0.38 -1.49
C VAL A 23 1.91 -1.18 -2.23
N THR A 24 0.89 -0.53 -2.79
CA THR A 24 -0.11 -1.20 -3.63
C THR A 24 0.57 -1.88 -4.84
N HIS A 25 1.53 -1.22 -5.48
CA HIS A 25 2.37 -1.82 -6.51
C HIS A 25 3.14 -3.05 -6.01
N LEU A 26 3.81 -2.94 -4.86
CA LEU A 26 4.58 -4.05 -4.29
C LEU A 26 3.69 -5.25 -3.94
N ILE A 27 2.55 -5.02 -3.30
CA ILE A 27 1.58 -6.08 -3.01
C ILE A 27 1.08 -6.72 -4.32
N TYR A 28 0.74 -5.91 -5.31
CA TYR A 28 0.32 -6.42 -6.61
C TYR A 28 1.39 -7.32 -7.23
N HIS A 29 2.62 -6.83 -7.31
CA HIS A 29 3.73 -7.52 -7.97
C HIS A 29 4.20 -8.77 -7.21
N PHE A 30 4.39 -8.68 -5.90
CA PHE A 30 4.97 -9.75 -5.09
C PHE A 30 3.96 -10.72 -4.48
N VAL A 31 2.69 -10.33 -4.38
CA VAL A 31 1.65 -11.16 -3.76
C VAL A 31 0.61 -11.59 -4.78
N LEU A 32 -0.05 -10.65 -5.47
CA LEU A 32 -1.18 -10.98 -6.34
C LEU A 32 -0.74 -11.68 -7.62
N VAL A 33 0.30 -11.21 -8.27
CA VAL A 33 0.81 -11.81 -9.53
C VAL A 33 1.30 -13.24 -9.31
N PRO A 34 2.12 -13.57 -8.29
CA PRO A 34 2.51 -14.95 -8.01
C PRO A 34 1.34 -15.84 -7.62
N ASP A 35 0.39 -15.34 -6.81
CA ASP A 35 -0.80 -16.09 -6.42
C ASP A 35 -1.69 -16.43 -7.61
N ALA A 36 -1.90 -15.48 -8.52
CA ALA A 36 -2.65 -15.71 -9.75
C ALA A 36 -1.94 -16.74 -10.67
N LYS A 37 -0.61 -16.66 -10.81
CA LYS A 37 0.18 -17.65 -11.55
C LYS A 37 0.08 -19.04 -10.94
N ARG A 38 0.13 -19.16 -9.62
CA ARG A 38 -0.04 -20.45 -8.91
C ARG A 38 -1.42 -21.07 -9.15
N ARG A 39 -2.44 -20.25 -9.40
CA ARG A 39 -3.80 -20.68 -9.76
C ARG A 39 -3.97 -20.95 -11.27
N GLY A 40 -2.89 -21.00 -12.04
CA GLY A 40 -2.90 -21.29 -13.47
C GLY A 40 -3.41 -20.15 -14.35
N LYS A 41 -3.61 -18.92 -13.81
CA LYS A 41 -4.02 -17.76 -14.59
C LYS A 41 -2.85 -17.21 -15.38
N LYS A 42 -3.05 -16.93 -16.66
CA LYS A 42 -2.08 -16.20 -17.50
C LYS A 42 -2.12 -14.73 -17.13
N PHE A 43 -0.99 -14.02 -17.29
CA PHE A 43 -0.92 -12.58 -17.01
C PHE A 43 -1.96 -11.78 -17.82
N ALA A 44 -2.23 -12.19 -19.06
CA ALA A 44 -3.28 -11.60 -19.90
C ALA A 44 -4.68 -11.65 -19.26
N ASP A 45 -4.96 -12.68 -18.46
CA ASP A 45 -6.29 -12.88 -17.88
C ASP A 45 -6.58 -11.99 -16.67
N PHE A 46 -5.55 -11.53 -15.95
CA PHE A 46 -5.71 -10.75 -14.73
C PHE A 46 -4.92 -9.44 -14.69
N GLY A 47 -3.85 -9.32 -15.47
CA GLY A 47 -2.93 -8.18 -15.41
C GLY A 47 -2.63 -7.54 -16.77
N GLY A 48 -3.00 -8.18 -17.87
CA GLY A 48 -2.61 -7.78 -19.21
C GLY A 48 -3.38 -6.60 -19.82
N SER A 49 -4.43 -6.09 -19.16
CA SER A 49 -5.10 -4.90 -19.67
C SER A 49 -4.23 -3.66 -19.47
N PHE A 50 -4.21 -2.76 -20.45
CA PHE A 50 -3.47 -1.50 -20.39
C PHE A 50 -3.82 -0.69 -19.12
N GLY A 51 -5.12 -0.58 -18.79
CA GLY A 51 -5.56 0.09 -17.58
C GLY A 51 -4.97 -0.51 -16.30
N ASN A 52 -4.91 -1.84 -16.20
CA ASN A 52 -4.34 -2.51 -15.04
C ASN A 52 -2.81 -2.26 -14.92
N LEU A 53 -2.09 -2.25 -16.04
CA LEU A 53 -0.68 -1.89 -16.07
C LEU A 53 -0.46 -0.43 -15.64
N CYS A 54 -1.28 0.49 -16.13
CA CYS A 54 -1.21 1.90 -15.72
C CYS A 54 -1.42 2.06 -14.22
N VAL A 55 -2.44 1.42 -13.64
CA VAL A 55 -2.78 1.56 -12.22
C VAL A 55 -1.73 0.92 -11.31
N HIS A 56 -1.27 -0.28 -11.64
CA HIS A 56 -0.41 -1.05 -10.73
C HIS A 56 1.09 -0.88 -10.99
N TYR A 57 1.49 -0.34 -12.14
CA TYR A 57 2.90 -0.09 -12.48
C TYR A 57 3.14 1.38 -12.84
N GLY A 58 2.46 1.91 -13.86
CA GLY A 58 2.71 3.26 -14.35
C GLY A 58 2.50 4.32 -13.29
N THR A 59 1.32 4.38 -12.69
CA THR A 59 0.98 5.39 -11.68
C THR A 59 1.91 5.34 -10.46
N PRO A 60 2.19 4.17 -9.82
CA PRO A 60 3.11 4.12 -8.68
C PRO A 60 4.51 4.65 -9.00
N TRP A 61 5.07 4.28 -10.15
CA TRP A 61 6.40 4.74 -10.54
C TRP A 61 6.42 6.24 -10.89
N LEU A 62 5.37 6.77 -11.54
CA LEU A 62 5.25 8.20 -11.82
C LEU A 62 5.14 9.01 -10.53
N VAL A 63 4.35 8.57 -9.55
CA VAL A 63 4.16 9.27 -8.28
C VAL A 63 5.45 9.25 -7.46
N VAL A 64 6.17 8.12 -7.41
CA VAL A 64 7.48 8.05 -6.75
C VAL A 64 8.51 8.90 -7.47
N GLY A 65 8.56 8.85 -8.80
CA GLY A 65 9.45 9.69 -9.61
C GLY A 65 9.19 11.18 -9.40
N GLN A 66 7.92 11.58 -9.41
CA GLN A 66 7.53 12.96 -9.10
C GLN A 66 7.97 13.38 -7.70
N TRP A 67 7.80 12.51 -6.70
CA TRP A 67 8.24 12.80 -5.35
C TRP A 67 9.78 12.92 -5.26
N LEU A 68 10.52 12.05 -5.95
CA LEU A 68 11.99 12.11 -5.97
C LEU A 68 12.50 13.40 -6.61
N LEU A 69 11.89 13.84 -7.72
CA LEU A 69 12.38 14.99 -8.49
C LEU A 69 11.92 16.33 -7.90
N TRP A 70 10.67 16.45 -7.50
CA TRP A 70 10.06 17.73 -7.11
C TRP A 70 9.42 17.72 -5.71
N GLY A 71 9.32 16.55 -5.07
CA GLY A 71 8.69 16.46 -3.75
C GLY A 71 9.47 17.24 -2.68
N ASN A 72 8.75 17.96 -1.82
CA ASN A 72 9.35 18.59 -0.65
C ASN A 72 9.84 17.52 0.33
N LYS A 73 11.13 17.50 0.66
CA LYS A 73 11.77 16.53 1.55
C LYS A 73 12.04 17.07 2.95
N ALA A 74 11.77 18.38 3.17
CA ALA A 74 11.99 18.99 4.47
C ALA A 74 11.10 18.40 5.58
N GLY A 75 11.62 18.30 6.77
CA GLY A 75 10.88 17.85 7.96
C GLY A 75 10.55 16.36 8.01
N LEU A 76 11.20 15.51 7.19
CA LEU A 76 11.09 14.05 7.29
C LEU A 76 11.79 13.53 8.54
N THR A 77 11.04 12.85 9.40
CA THR A 77 11.53 12.25 10.65
C THR A 77 11.18 10.77 10.71
N ALA A 78 11.81 10.01 11.59
CA ALA A 78 11.44 8.60 11.82
C ALA A 78 9.96 8.48 12.26
N ALA A 79 9.44 9.45 13.01
CA ALA A 79 8.03 9.50 13.38
C ALA A 79 7.10 9.65 12.16
N SER A 80 7.59 10.15 11.03
CA SER A 80 6.80 10.22 9.79
C SER A 80 6.49 8.83 9.27
N ALA A 81 7.46 7.92 9.27
CA ALA A 81 7.26 6.53 8.85
C ALA A 81 6.19 5.83 9.71
N ALA A 82 6.19 6.05 11.02
CA ALA A 82 5.18 5.50 11.92
C ALA A 82 3.78 6.11 11.66
N ARG A 83 3.68 7.42 11.44
CA ARG A 83 2.40 8.09 11.14
C ARG A 83 1.78 7.62 9.82
N TRP A 84 2.59 7.27 8.83
CA TRP A 84 2.09 6.76 7.55
C TRP A 84 1.44 5.38 7.66
N LEU A 85 1.71 4.61 8.74
CA LEU A 85 1.00 3.35 9.02
C LEU A 85 -0.48 3.53 9.35
N VAL A 86 -0.91 4.72 9.72
CA VAL A 86 -2.33 4.98 10.06
C VAL A 86 -3.25 4.64 8.89
N LEU A 87 -2.89 5.02 7.66
CA LEU A 87 -3.73 4.75 6.48
C LEU A 87 -3.92 3.24 6.21
N PRO A 88 -2.85 2.41 6.11
CA PRO A 88 -3.03 0.98 5.92
C PRO A 88 -3.71 0.30 7.11
N LEU A 89 -3.54 0.80 8.34
CA LEU A 89 -4.24 0.29 9.52
C LEU A 89 -5.75 0.58 9.44
N VAL A 90 -6.13 1.81 9.09
CA VAL A 90 -7.54 2.18 8.89
C VAL A 90 -8.16 1.32 7.77
N TYR A 91 -7.45 1.16 6.66
CA TYR A 91 -7.91 0.29 5.58
C TYR A 91 -8.05 -1.18 6.03
N PHE A 92 -7.09 -1.69 6.81
CA PHE A 92 -7.15 -3.04 7.35
C PHE A 92 -8.38 -3.24 8.24
N VAL A 93 -8.61 -2.32 9.20
CA VAL A 93 -9.80 -2.36 10.07
C VAL A 93 -11.09 -2.31 9.25
N TYR A 94 -11.17 -1.38 8.28
CA TYR A 94 -12.31 -1.30 7.37
C TYR A 94 -12.54 -2.62 6.62
N ALA A 95 -11.50 -3.21 6.05
CA ALA A 95 -11.61 -4.47 5.29
C ALA A 95 -12.08 -5.63 6.18
N MET A 96 -11.60 -5.72 7.41
CA MET A 96 -12.02 -6.73 8.38
C MET A 96 -13.48 -6.54 8.82
N LEU A 97 -13.90 -5.31 9.10
CA LEU A 97 -15.30 -5.01 9.46
C LEU A 97 -16.23 -5.29 8.29
N ARG A 98 -15.84 -4.90 7.07
CA ARG A 98 -16.60 -5.18 5.85
C ARG A 98 -16.77 -6.68 5.61
N ALA A 99 -15.70 -7.47 5.79
CA ALA A 99 -15.77 -8.92 5.62
C ALA A 99 -16.80 -9.58 6.56
N ARG A 100 -16.95 -9.05 7.79
CA ARG A 100 -17.99 -9.50 8.75
C ARG A 100 -19.41 -9.31 8.25
N THR A 101 -19.66 -8.41 7.30
CA THR A 101 -21.01 -8.25 6.71
C THR A 101 -21.41 -9.41 5.80
N GLY A 102 -20.51 -10.32 5.46
CA GLY A 102 -20.73 -11.45 4.56
C GLY A 102 -20.93 -11.06 3.10
N ARG A 103 -20.81 -9.79 2.74
CA ARG A 103 -20.99 -9.33 1.37
C ARG A 103 -19.69 -9.49 0.57
N PRO A 104 -19.73 -10.21 -0.58
CA PRO A 104 -18.54 -10.39 -1.40
C PRO A 104 -18.08 -9.08 -2.06
N ILE A 105 -16.82 -9.05 -2.48
CA ILE A 105 -16.19 -7.89 -3.11
C ILE A 105 -16.53 -7.87 -4.60
N GLY A 106 -17.27 -6.86 -5.04
CA GLY A 106 -17.68 -6.70 -6.44
C GLY A 106 -18.39 -7.93 -6.99
N HIS A 107 -17.94 -8.42 -8.14
CA HIS A 107 -18.46 -9.63 -8.78
C HIS A 107 -17.70 -10.90 -8.38
N THR A 108 -16.81 -10.83 -7.38
CA THR A 108 -16.05 -11.98 -6.88
C THR A 108 -16.80 -12.68 -5.75
N LYS A 109 -16.42 -13.93 -5.45
CA LYS A 109 -16.91 -14.64 -4.25
C LYS A 109 -16.04 -14.40 -3.01
N LEU A 110 -15.10 -13.44 -3.08
CA LEU A 110 -14.13 -13.17 -2.03
C LEU A 110 -14.70 -12.17 -1.02
N LEU A 111 -14.60 -12.48 0.26
CA LEU A 111 -14.93 -11.58 1.36
C LEU A 111 -13.77 -10.62 1.68
N TYR A 112 -12.54 -11.09 1.51
CA TYR A 112 -11.31 -10.34 1.78
C TYR A 112 -10.63 -9.90 0.49
N PRO A 113 -10.05 -8.69 0.44
CA PRO A 113 -9.40 -8.16 -0.77
C PRO A 113 -8.12 -8.93 -1.12
N TYR A 114 -7.48 -9.52 -0.12
CA TYR A 114 -6.25 -10.30 -0.28
C TYR A 114 -6.33 -11.61 0.48
N THR A 115 -5.71 -12.65 -0.06
CA THR A 115 -5.70 -13.99 0.57
C THR A 115 -5.00 -14.01 1.92
N PHE A 116 -4.00 -13.15 2.11
CA PHE A 116 -3.29 -13.01 3.39
C PHE A 116 -4.12 -12.32 4.50
N MET A 117 -5.25 -11.72 4.15
CA MET A 117 -6.19 -11.12 5.08
C MET A 117 -7.35 -12.05 5.47
N ASP A 118 -7.36 -13.29 4.99
CA ASP A 118 -8.41 -14.28 5.26
C ASP A 118 -7.99 -15.20 6.42
N PRO A 119 -8.49 -14.96 7.66
CA PRO A 119 -8.12 -15.75 8.83
C PRO A 119 -8.69 -17.18 8.77
N GLU A 120 -9.82 -17.39 8.08
CA GLU A 120 -10.44 -18.70 7.95
C GLU A 120 -9.58 -19.62 7.07
N LYS A 121 -9.00 -19.10 5.99
CA LYS A 121 -8.12 -19.86 5.11
C LYS A 121 -6.72 -20.07 5.65
N LEU A 122 -6.16 -19.05 6.33
CA LEU A 122 -4.78 -19.14 6.81
C LEU A 122 -4.64 -19.77 8.20
N GLY A 123 -5.69 -19.69 9.01
CA GLY A 123 -5.61 -19.90 10.45
C GLY A 123 -4.97 -18.71 11.17
N VAL A 124 -5.30 -18.54 12.45
CA VAL A 124 -4.96 -17.32 13.23
C VAL A 124 -3.46 -17.02 13.24
N LYS A 125 -2.60 -18.04 13.44
CA LYS A 125 -1.15 -17.85 13.52
C LYS A 125 -0.56 -17.28 12.23
N LYS A 126 -0.89 -17.88 11.08
CA LYS A 126 -0.38 -17.40 9.77
C LYS A 126 -0.98 -16.05 9.41
N PHE A 127 -2.24 -15.81 9.73
CA PHE A 127 -2.89 -14.53 9.54
C PHE A 127 -2.16 -13.40 10.31
N CYS A 128 -1.95 -13.59 11.63
CA CYS A 128 -1.23 -12.59 12.43
C CYS A 128 0.18 -12.33 11.90
N LEU A 129 0.91 -13.40 11.52
CA LEU A 129 2.24 -13.27 10.94
C LEU A 129 2.22 -12.50 9.61
N SER A 130 1.25 -12.77 8.74
CA SER A 130 1.10 -12.07 7.47
C SER A 130 0.80 -10.58 7.65
N VAL A 131 -0.11 -10.25 8.57
CA VAL A 131 -0.43 -8.85 8.90
C VAL A 131 0.79 -8.14 9.47
N ALA A 132 1.51 -8.76 10.42
CA ALA A 132 2.73 -8.21 10.99
C ALA A 132 3.82 -7.99 9.93
N ALA A 133 4.00 -8.95 9.02
CA ALA A 133 4.98 -8.83 7.93
C ALA A 133 4.63 -7.68 6.96
N VAL A 134 3.36 -7.52 6.62
CA VAL A 134 2.91 -6.40 5.76
C VAL A 134 3.13 -5.06 6.46
N LEU A 135 2.76 -4.92 7.73
CA LEU A 135 2.98 -3.69 8.50
C LEU A 135 4.47 -3.37 8.66
N ALA A 136 5.30 -4.38 8.93
CA ALA A 136 6.76 -4.21 8.98
C ALA A 136 7.30 -3.76 7.62
N GLY A 137 6.84 -4.33 6.52
CA GLY A 137 7.20 -3.90 5.15
C GLY A 137 6.83 -2.44 4.88
N PHE A 138 5.63 -2.01 5.27
CA PHE A 138 5.22 -0.60 5.19
C PHE A 138 6.14 0.31 6.00
N PHE A 139 6.44 -0.08 7.24
CA PHE A 139 7.32 0.70 8.11
C PHE A 139 8.74 0.82 7.55
N LEU A 140 9.33 -0.29 7.10
CA LEU A 140 10.67 -0.31 6.51
C LEU A 140 10.72 0.52 5.23
N LEU A 141 9.72 0.44 4.37
CA LEU A 141 9.61 1.28 3.19
C LEU A 141 9.47 2.76 3.57
N GLY A 142 8.68 3.08 4.59
CA GLY A 142 8.59 4.42 5.15
C GLY A 142 9.94 4.95 5.65
N CYS A 143 10.70 4.13 6.34
CA CYS A 143 12.06 4.47 6.78
C CYS A 143 13.00 4.71 5.58
N LEU A 144 12.89 3.91 4.53
CA LEU A 144 13.65 4.10 3.28
C LEU A 144 13.31 5.46 2.64
N PHE A 145 12.03 5.80 2.54
CA PHE A 145 11.60 7.12 2.02
C PHE A 145 12.15 8.27 2.88
N VAL A 146 12.16 8.12 4.21
CA VAL A 146 12.74 9.11 5.12
C VAL A 146 14.25 9.23 4.88
N ALA A 147 14.97 8.12 4.75
CA ALA A 147 16.40 8.10 4.50
C ALA A 147 16.75 8.75 3.15
N LEU A 148 16.06 8.37 2.08
CA LEU A 148 16.23 8.97 0.76
C LEU A 148 15.92 10.47 0.77
N GLY A 149 14.83 10.88 1.42
CA GLY A 149 14.47 12.28 1.51
C GLY A 149 15.50 13.13 2.28
N ARG A 150 16.12 12.57 3.31
CA ARG A 150 17.22 13.25 4.04
C ARG A 150 18.51 13.32 3.24
N TRP A 151 18.79 12.32 2.43
CA TRP A 151 19.98 12.28 1.60
C TRP A 151 19.89 13.26 0.42
N MET A 152 18.67 13.49 -0.11
CA MET A 152 18.42 14.34 -1.27
C MET A 152 18.09 15.81 -0.90
N GLY A 153 17.81 16.14 0.35
CA GLY A 153 17.43 17.47 0.82
C GLY A 153 18.42 18.05 1.76
#